data_8c2aed4617dc95d6508e9c22779f9ad0
#
_entry.id   8c2aed4617dc95d6508e9c22779f9ad0
#
_cell.length_a   1.000
_cell.length_b   1.000
_cell.length_c   1.000
_cell.angle_alpha   90.00
_cell.angle_beta   90.00
_cell.angle_gamma   90.00
#
_symmetry.space_group_name_H-M   'P 1'
#
loop_
_entity.id
_entity.type
_entity.pdbx_description
1 polymer ?
#
loop_
_entity_poly.entity_id
_entity_poly.type
_entity_poly.pdbx_seq_one_letter_code
_entity_poly.pdbx_strand_id
1 'polypeptide(L)'
;MDEERKRRNRRKKWKDWLGSWLMILPALCFLLVFTIYPMLNIVRLSFFKGNALKPLKQFVGLDNYRQLFFVKTDFLTALKNTGYYTMMVVVILLTLALLFALWMRADRKINEVSQVLIFTPHLIASISCAFIWTWLYNKNAYGLFNTVLGWFHIPPQNWLSSSSMAMNCVIAVNVWKSIGYNALIILAALKSIPQEIDEAA
;
A
#
# COMPACT_ATOMS: atom_id res chain seq x y z
N MET A 1 -55.08 12.24 -15.97
CA MET A 1 -53.83 12.15 -16.79
C MET A 1 -52.56 12.31 -15.96
N ASP A 2 -52.49 13.20 -14.98
CA ASP A 2 -51.28 13.39 -14.14
C ASP A 2 -50.98 12.25 -13.11
N GLU A 3 -52.01 11.70 -12.52
CA GLU A 3 -51.88 10.62 -11.52
C GLU A 3 -51.36 9.31 -12.14
N GLU A 4 -51.78 8.92 -13.31
CA GLU A 4 -51.29 7.72 -14.00
C GLU A 4 -49.84 7.89 -14.46
N ARG A 5 -49.45 9.08 -14.87
CA ARG A 5 -48.07 9.42 -15.22
C ARG A 5 -47.14 9.34 -13.99
N LYS A 6 -47.59 9.82 -12.82
CA LYS A 6 -46.87 9.70 -11.55
C LYS A 6 -46.72 8.25 -11.11
N ARG A 7 -47.78 7.44 -11.23
CA ARG A 7 -47.74 5.98 -10.89
C ARG A 7 -46.78 5.20 -11.82
N ARG A 8 -46.79 5.52 -13.14
CA ARG A 8 -45.88 4.91 -14.12
C ARG A 8 -44.42 5.28 -13.83
N ASN A 9 -44.14 6.54 -13.50
CA ASN A 9 -42.79 7.00 -13.15
C ASN A 9 -42.28 6.37 -11.84
N ARG A 10 -43.15 6.21 -10.83
CA ARG A 10 -42.80 5.48 -9.59
C ARG A 10 -42.45 4.02 -9.88
N ARG A 11 -43.27 3.31 -10.67
CA ARG A 11 -43.01 1.90 -11.03
C ARG A 11 -41.73 1.75 -11.84
N LYS A 12 -41.40 2.69 -12.72
CA LYS A 12 -40.15 2.68 -13.47
C LYS A 12 -38.95 2.89 -12.54
N LYS A 13 -39.00 3.88 -11.65
CA LYS A 13 -37.95 4.10 -10.64
C LYS A 13 -37.74 2.89 -9.74
N TRP A 14 -38.80 2.22 -9.33
CA TRP A 14 -38.70 0.98 -8.53
C TRP A 14 -38.06 -0.16 -9.31
N LYS A 15 -38.41 -0.36 -10.58
CA LYS A 15 -37.77 -1.37 -11.43
C LYS A 15 -36.29 -1.08 -11.68
N ASP A 16 -35.96 0.16 -11.96
CA ASP A 16 -34.57 0.60 -12.17
C ASP A 16 -33.76 0.41 -10.87
N TRP A 17 -34.36 0.75 -9.72
CA TRP A 17 -33.76 0.54 -8.40
C TRP A 17 -33.54 -0.96 -8.09
N LEU A 18 -34.56 -1.79 -8.32
CA LEU A 18 -34.46 -3.24 -8.14
C LEU A 18 -33.41 -3.86 -9.07
N GLY A 19 -33.39 -3.44 -10.34
CA GLY A 19 -32.39 -3.88 -11.30
C GLY A 19 -30.96 -3.53 -10.87
N SER A 20 -30.75 -2.32 -10.36
CA SER A 20 -29.43 -1.90 -9.82
C SER A 20 -29.01 -2.76 -8.62
N TRP A 21 -29.93 -3.05 -7.70
CA TRP A 21 -29.63 -3.92 -6.56
C TRP A 21 -29.32 -5.36 -6.97
N LEU A 22 -30.05 -5.88 -7.96
CA LEU A 22 -29.84 -7.24 -8.46
C LEU A 22 -28.45 -7.40 -9.10
N MET A 23 -27.93 -6.35 -9.74
CA MET A 23 -26.58 -6.32 -10.31
C MET A 23 -25.49 -6.28 -9.23
N ILE A 24 -25.73 -5.58 -8.12
CA ILE A 24 -24.78 -5.45 -7.02
C ILE A 24 -24.84 -6.67 -6.07
N LEU A 25 -25.97 -7.34 -5.97
CA LEU A 25 -26.23 -8.40 -5.02
C LEU A 25 -25.21 -9.55 -5.04
N PRO A 26 -24.74 -10.08 -6.19
CA PRO A 26 -23.73 -11.11 -6.23
C PRO A 26 -22.42 -10.65 -5.57
N ALA A 27 -21.93 -9.46 -5.93
CA ALA A 27 -20.72 -8.89 -5.34
C ALA A 27 -20.87 -8.63 -3.84
N LEU A 28 -22.04 -8.14 -3.42
CA LEU A 28 -22.36 -7.89 -2.02
C LEU A 28 -22.41 -9.20 -1.22
N CYS A 29 -22.98 -10.27 -1.78
CA CYS A 29 -22.97 -11.59 -1.14
C CYS A 29 -21.56 -12.12 -0.95
N PHE A 30 -20.70 -12.03 -1.97
CA PHE A 30 -19.28 -12.42 -1.84
C PHE A 30 -18.57 -11.60 -0.76
N LEU A 31 -18.77 -10.29 -0.74
CA LEU A 31 -18.19 -9.41 0.27
C LEU A 31 -18.66 -9.76 1.69
N LEU A 32 -19.95 -10.02 1.87
CA LEU A 32 -20.51 -10.38 3.18
C LEU A 32 -19.97 -11.73 3.66
N VAL A 33 -19.96 -12.75 2.81
CA VAL A 33 -19.55 -14.11 3.17
C VAL A 33 -18.05 -14.24 3.35
N PHE A 34 -17.25 -13.66 2.45
CA PHE A 34 -15.80 -13.89 2.42
C PHE A 34 -14.99 -12.76 3.09
N THR A 35 -15.58 -11.61 3.36
CA THR A 35 -14.89 -10.50 4.02
C THR A 35 -15.52 -10.14 5.35
N ILE A 36 -16.79 -9.74 5.36
CA ILE A 36 -17.44 -9.22 6.57
C ILE A 36 -17.62 -10.30 7.63
N TYR A 37 -18.16 -11.48 7.22
CA TYR A 37 -18.36 -12.58 8.17
C TYR A 37 -17.06 -13.07 8.81
N PRO A 38 -15.95 -13.37 8.08
CA PRO A 38 -14.68 -13.72 8.69
C PRO A 38 -14.12 -12.59 9.59
N MET A 39 -14.25 -11.33 9.20
CA MET A 39 -13.81 -10.19 9.99
C MET A 39 -14.54 -10.13 11.34
N LEU A 40 -15.86 -10.22 11.34
CA LEU A 40 -16.65 -10.25 12.59
C LEU A 40 -16.32 -11.48 13.43
N ASN A 41 -16.11 -12.64 12.77
CA ASN A 41 -15.74 -13.85 13.49
C ASN A 41 -14.36 -13.77 14.13
N ILE A 42 -13.36 -13.14 13.48
CA ILE A 42 -12.05 -12.88 14.09
C ILE A 42 -12.19 -12.02 15.35
N VAL A 43 -13.00 -10.96 15.31
CA VAL A 43 -13.28 -10.14 16.49
C VAL A 43 -13.88 -10.98 17.61
N ARG A 44 -14.87 -11.83 17.31
CA ARG A 44 -15.42 -12.78 18.29
C ARG A 44 -14.35 -13.73 18.82
N LEU A 45 -13.55 -14.32 17.96
CA LEU A 45 -12.50 -15.28 18.31
C LEU A 45 -11.41 -14.67 19.18
N SER A 46 -11.16 -13.37 19.09
CA SER A 46 -10.16 -12.66 19.91
C SER A 46 -10.44 -12.72 21.41
N PHE A 47 -11.69 -12.97 21.82
CA PHE A 47 -12.09 -13.15 23.22
C PHE A 47 -11.97 -14.60 23.72
N PHE A 48 -11.54 -15.53 22.87
CA PHE A 48 -11.40 -16.94 23.22
C PHE A 48 -9.96 -17.40 23.15
N LYS A 49 -9.60 -18.38 23.98
CA LYS A 49 -8.31 -19.05 23.94
C LYS A 49 -8.41 -20.33 23.13
N GLY A 50 -7.56 -20.47 22.13
CA GLY A 50 -7.50 -21.64 21.26
C GLY A 50 -6.36 -21.56 20.28
N ASN A 51 -6.13 -22.60 19.52
CA ASN A 51 -5.22 -22.63 18.38
C ASN A 51 -5.89 -23.33 17.20
N ALA A 52 -5.25 -23.27 16.01
CA ALA A 52 -5.79 -23.84 14.78
C ALA A 52 -6.11 -25.36 14.86
N LEU A 53 -5.44 -26.09 15.78
CA LEU A 53 -5.58 -27.54 15.95
C LEU A 53 -6.57 -27.93 17.06
N LYS A 54 -6.89 -27.01 17.98
CA LYS A 54 -7.86 -27.24 19.06
C LYS A 54 -8.95 -26.18 18.99
N PRO A 55 -10.21 -26.57 18.78
CA PRO A 55 -11.30 -25.61 18.70
C PRO A 55 -11.39 -24.79 20.00
N LEU A 56 -11.80 -23.54 19.86
CA LEU A 56 -11.93 -22.54 20.92
C LEU A 56 -12.75 -23.11 22.10
N LYS A 57 -12.11 -23.38 23.20
CA LYS A 57 -12.76 -24.05 24.34
C LYS A 57 -12.99 -23.14 25.53
N GLN A 58 -12.36 -21.98 25.62
CA GLN A 58 -12.42 -21.16 26.83
C GLN A 58 -12.57 -19.69 26.49
N PHE A 59 -13.61 -19.08 26.98
CA PHE A 59 -13.76 -17.62 26.95
C PHE A 59 -12.81 -16.98 27.96
N VAL A 60 -11.96 -16.08 27.50
CA VAL A 60 -10.92 -15.42 28.31
C VAL A 60 -11.10 -13.90 28.37
N GLY A 61 -12.21 -13.38 27.83
CA GLY A 61 -12.45 -11.95 27.79
C GLY A 61 -11.31 -11.16 27.14
N LEU A 62 -10.77 -10.17 27.82
CA LEU A 62 -9.69 -9.31 27.31
C LEU A 62 -8.27 -9.80 27.61
N ASP A 63 -8.08 -11.02 28.14
CA ASP A 63 -6.76 -11.52 28.52
C ASP A 63 -5.80 -11.62 27.32
N ASN A 64 -6.30 -11.99 26.14
CA ASN A 64 -5.51 -12.00 24.91
C ASN A 64 -4.94 -10.61 24.59
N TYR A 65 -5.74 -9.57 24.72
CA TYR A 65 -5.32 -8.19 24.52
C TYR A 65 -4.33 -7.73 25.60
N ARG A 66 -4.57 -8.09 26.87
CA ARG A 66 -3.63 -7.81 27.96
C ARG A 66 -2.28 -8.47 27.69
N GLN A 67 -2.25 -9.73 27.28
CA GLN A 67 -1.03 -10.42 26.92
C GLN A 67 -0.31 -9.76 25.76
N LEU A 68 -1.06 -9.32 24.74
CA LEU A 68 -0.52 -8.69 23.55
C LEU A 68 0.16 -7.34 23.86
N PHE A 69 -0.48 -6.50 24.65
CA PHE A 69 0.00 -5.14 24.93
C PHE A 69 0.99 -5.04 26.09
N PHE A 70 0.87 -5.92 27.09
CA PHE A 70 1.61 -5.75 28.35
C PHE A 70 2.61 -6.88 28.66
N VAL A 71 2.47 -8.04 27.99
CA VAL A 71 3.34 -9.20 28.28
C VAL A 71 4.25 -9.49 27.09
N LYS A 72 3.75 -9.42 25.86
CA LYS A 72 4.52 -9.72 24.65
C LYS A 72 5.12 -8.45 24.07
N THR A 73 6.41 -8.27 24.27
CA THR A 73 7.17 -7.12 23.72
C THR A 73 7.23 -7.11 22.19
N ASP A 74 7.08 -8.27 21.55
CA ASP A 74 7.16 -8.41 20.09
C ASP A 74 6.09 -7.61 19.37
N PHE A 75 4.86 -7.53 19.93
CA PHE A 75 3.79 -6.76 19.32
C PHE A 75 4.09 -5.25 19.33
N LEU A 76 4.53 -4.72 20.44
CA LEU A 76 4.89 -3.30 20.56
C LEU A 76 6.07 -2.95 19.66
N THR A 77 7.05 -3.86 19.55
CA THR A 77 8.16 -3.72 18.62
C THR A 77 7.68 -3.72 17.17
N ALA A 78 6.81 -4.65 16.80
CA ALA A 78 6.21 -4.67 15.47
C ALA A 78 5.39 -3.40 15.17
N LEU A 79 4.61 -2.91 16.14
CA LEU A 79 3.83 -1.68 16.01
C LEU A 79 4.73 -0.45 15.82
N LYS A 80 5.80 -0.33 16.59
CA LYS A 80 6.81 0.72 16.43
C LYS A 80 7.48 0.66 15.06
N ASN A 81 7.88 -0.52 14.63
CA ASN A 81 8.49 -0.74 13.33
C ASN A 81 7.53 -0.38 12.18
N THR A 82 6.26 -0.76 12.30
CA THR A 82 5.23 -0.41 11.32
C THR A 82 4.99 1.10 11.28
N GLY A 83 4.92 1.75 12.44
CA GLY A 83 4.79 3.21 12.53
C GLY A 83 5.96 3.93 11.88
N TYR A 84 7.18 3.53 12.21
CA TYR A 84 8.40 4.07 11.59
C TYR A 84 8.41 3.87 10.07
N TYR A 85 8.17 2.63 9.62
CA TYR A 85 8.11 2.29 8.19
C TYR A 85 7.08 3.14 7.45
N THR A 86 5.85 3.21 7.96
CA THR A 86 4.76 3.94 7.31
C THR A 86 5.08 5.44 7.23
N MET A 87 5.53 6.03 8.33
CA MET A 87 5.88 7.45 8.36
C MET A 87 6.99 7.78 7.38
N MET A 88 8.08 7.00 7.38
CA MET A 88 9.21 7.23 6.49
C MET A 88 8.85 7.02 5.02
N VAL A 89 8.10 5.93 4.70
CA VAL A 89 7.65 5.69 3.32
C VAL A 89 6.76 6.82 2.84
N VAL A 90 5.75 7.22 3.62
CA VAL A 90 4.80 8.27 3.21
C VAL A 90 5.52 9.59 2.97
N VAL A 91 6.36 10.02 3.92
CA VAL A 91 7.08 11.30 3.81
C VAL A 91 8.02 11.29 2.61
N ILE A 92 8.88 10.28 2.50
CA ILE A 92 9.88 10.22 1.43
C ILE A 92 9.19 10.05 0.06
N LEU A 93 8.24 9.12 -0.03
CA LEU A 93 7.54 8.81 -1.28
C LEU A 93 6.76 10.00 -1.81
N LEU A 94 5.93 10.64 -0.97
CA LEU A 94 5.12 11.79 -1.42
C LEU A 94 6.00 12.99 -1.77
N THR A 95 7.03 13.27 -0.97
CA THR A 95 7.96 14.37 -1.28
C THR A 95 8.65 14.15 -2.61
N LEU A 96 9.25 12.98 -2.83
CA LEU A 96 9.92 12.68 -4.08
C LEU A 96 8.96 12.60 -5.26
N ALA A 97 7.78 11.99 -5.08
CA ALA A 97 6.76 11.92 -6.12
C ALA A 97 6.27 13.31 -6.56
N LEU A 98 6.07 14.22 -5.60
CA LEU A 98 5.71 15.61 -5.90
C LEU A 98 6.84 16.33 -6.66
N LEU A 99 8.09 16.20 -6.22
CA LEU A 99 9.24 16.81 -6.90
C LEU A 99 9.37 16.30 -8.34
N PHE A 100 9.23 14.98 -8.56
CA PHE A 100 9.23 14.40 -9.91
C PHE A 100 8.03 14.87 -10.74
N ALA A 101 6.83 14.96 -10.15
CA ALA A 101 5.65 15.45 -10.85
C ALA A 101 5.81 16.91 -11.30
N LEU A 102 6.33 17.78 -10.43
CA LEU A 102 6.62 19.18 -10.77
C LEU A 102 7.69 19.30 -11.86
N TRP A 103 8.74 18.49 -11.77
CA TRP A 103 9.79 18.46 -12.80
C TRP A 103 9.25 17.99 -14.16
N MET A 104 8.38 16.98 -14.18
CA MET A 104 7.79 16.41 -15.40
C MET A 104 6.60 17.23 -15.94
N ARG A 105 6.14 18.28 -15.23
CA ARG A 105 4.98 19.10 -15.65
C ARG A 105 5.20 19.80 -16.98
N ALA A 106 6.44 20.21 -17.26
CA ALA A 106 6.78 20.88 -18.53
C ALA A 106 6.68 19.90 -19.70
N ASP A 107 6.10 20.34 -20.81
CA ASP A 107 5.96 19.56 -22.03
C ASP A 107 7.28 19.51 -22.82
N ARG A 108 8.17 18.64 -22.38
CA ARG A 108 9.48 18.36 -23.00
C ARG A 108 9.55 16.88 -23.35
N LYS A 109 10.10 16.56 -24.52
CA LYS A 109 10.31 15.15 -24.96
C LYS A 109 11.06 14.30 -23.92
N ILE A 110 12.02 14.88 -23.21
CA ILE A 110 12.74 14.20 -22.14
C ILE A 110 11.84 13.79 -20.99
N ASN A 111 10.79 14.57 -20.71
CA ASN A 111 9.84 14.27 -19.64
C ASN A 111 8.95 13.07 -19.99
N GLU A 112 8.61 12.86 -21.25
CA GLU A 112 7.87 11.67 -21.70
C GLU A 112 8.69 10.39 -21.46
N VAL A 113 9.97 10.40 -21.85
CA VAL A 113 10.88 9.28 -21.60
C VAL A 113 11.07 9.05 -20.11
N SER A 114 11.23 10.12 -19.34
CA SER A 114 11.41 10.04 -17.89
C SER A 114 10.18 9.45 -17.18
N GLN A 115 8.97 9.77 -17.62
CA GLN A 115 7.74 9.17 -17.10
C GLN A 115 7.75 7.65 -17.26
N VAL A 116 8.15 7.14 -18.44
CA VAL A 116 8.25 5.71 -18.70
C VAL A 116 9.30 5.07 -17.81
N LEU A 117 10.50 5.64 -17.74
CA LEU A 117 11.62 5.10 -16.95
C LEU A 117 11.30 5.04 -15.45
N ILE A 118 10.69 6.11 -14.89
CA ILE A 118 10.34 6.18 -13.47
C ILE A 118 9.17 5.24 -13.13
N PHE A 119 8.26 4.99 -14.09
CA PHE A 119 7.14 4.08 -13.90
C PHE A 119 7.52 2.59 -14.06
N THR A 120 8.55 2.29 -14.84
CA THR A 120 8.99 0.91 -15.12
C THR A 120 9.19 0.04 -13.89
N PRO A 121 9.80 0.52 -12.77
CA PRO A 121 9.93 -0.29 -11.55
C PRO A 121 8.60 -0.78 -10.97
N HIS A 122 7.54 -0.02 -11.12
CA HIS A 122 6.21 -0.39 -10.63
C HIS A 122 5.65 -1.65 -11.32
N LEU A 123 5.98 -1.85 -12.59
CA LEU A 123 5.53 -2.99 -13.42
C LEU A 123 6.24 -4.30 -13.07
N ILE A 124 7.39 -4.24 -12.39
CA ILE A 124 8.16 -5.42 -12.03
C ILE A 124 7.39 -6.26 -11.01
N ALA A 125 7.24 -7.56 -11.28
CA ALA A 125 6.63 -8.50 -10.34
C ALA A 125 7.37 -8.47 -8.99
N SER A 126 6.62 -8.51 -7.89
CA SER A 126 7.20 -8.36 -6.53
C SER A 126 8.26 -9.43 -6.21
N ILE A 127 8.08 -10.65 -6.72
CA ILE A 127 9.05 -11.73 -6.59
C ILE A 127 10.36 -11.39 -7.32
N SER A 128 10.30 -10.94 -8.56
CA SER A 128 11.49 -10.54 -9.34
C SER A 128 12.21 -9.35 -8.68
N CYS A 129 11.43 -8.38 -8.19
CA CYS A 129 11.96 -7.26 -7.43
C CYS A 129 12.72 -7.76 -6.17
N ALA A 130 12.15 -8.70 -5.42
CA ALA A 130 12.80 -9.26 -4.23
C ALA A 130 14.15 -9.94 -4.57
N PHE A 131 14.23 -10.73 -5.65
CA PHE A 131 15.48 -11.34 -6.08
C PHE A 131 16.54 -10.32 -6.49
N ILE A 132 16.17 -9.30 -7.29
CA ILE A 132 17.08 -8.24 -7.70
C ILE A 132 17.65 -7.53 -6.47
N TRP A 133 16.80 -7.08 -5.56
CA TRP A 133 17.24 -6.33 -4.39
C TRP A 133 18.00 -7.20 -3.36
N THR A 134 17.67 -8.49 -3.22
CA THR A 134 18.45 -9.43 -2.41
C THR A 134 19.87 -9.60 -2.94
N TRP A 135 20.04 -9.62 -4.27
CA TRP A 135 21.36 -9.63 -4.87
C TRP A 135 22.08 -8.29 -4.71
N LEU A 136 21.42 -7.15 -4.92
CA LEU A 136 21.98 -5.81 -4.71
C LEU A 136 22.49 -5.62 -3.28
N TYR A 137 21.70 -6.05 -2.30
CA TYR A 137 21.99 -5.99 -0.85
C TYR A 137 22.76 -7.20 -0.33
N ASN A 138 23.34 -8.01 -1.20
CA ASN A 138 24.09 -9.19 -0.72
C ASN A 138 25.23 -8.73 0.18
N LYS A 139 25.35 -9.41 1.35
CA LYS A 139 26.36 -9.08 2.37
C LYS A 139 27.80 -9.36 1.93
N ASN A 140 27.99 -10.22 0.94
CA ASN A 140 29.30 -10.58 0.43
C ASN A 140 29.84 -9.50 -0.52
N ALA A 141 31.15 -9.54 -0.78
CA ALA A 141 31.83 -8.58 -1.63
C ALA A 141 31.34 -8.54 -3.10
N TYR A 142 30.63 -9.59 -3.56
CA TYR A 142 30.04 -9.63 -4.92
C TYR A 142 28.61 -9.07 -5.00
N GLY A 143 28.02 -8.65 -3.88
CA GLY A 143 26.79 -7.85 -3.91
C GLY A 143 27.09 -6.47 -4.51
N LEU A 144 26.22 -5.98 -5.41
CA LEU A 144 26.52 -4.76 -6.17
C LEU A 144 26.89 -3.58 -5.28
N PHE A 145 26.11 -3.33 -4.22
CA PHE A 145 26.41 -2.21 -3.32
C PHE A 145 27.70 -2.38 -2.56
N ASN A 146 28.02 -3.59 -2.10
CA ASN A 146 29.29 -3.87 -1.45
C ASN A 146 30.47 -3.83 -2.41
N THR A 147 30.29 -4.22 -3.68
CA THR A 147 31.31 -4.05 -4.73
C THR A 147 31.61 -2.57 -4.92
N VAL A 148 30.58 -1.72 -5.03
CA VAL A 148 30.75 -0.25 -5.17
C VAL A 148 31.42 0.33 -3.93
N LEU A 149 31.03 -0.07 -2.73
CA LEU A 149 31.69 0.36 -1.48
C LEU A 149 33.17 -0.04 -1.45
N GLY A 150 33.50 -1.23 -1.98
CA GLY A 150 34.88 -1.71 -2.08
C GLY A 150 35.78 -0.83 -2.93
N TRP A 151 35.26 -0.17 -3.97
CA TRP A 151 36.01 0.83 -4.75
C TRP A 151 36.45 2.03 -3.93
N PHE A 152 35.70 2.34 -2.88
CA PHE A 152 36.01 3.43 -1.93
C PHE A 152 36.72 2.90 -0.68
N HIS A 153 37.19 1.67 -0.65
CA HIS A 153 37.84 1.01 0.50
C HIS A 153 36.93 0.96 1.76
N ILE A 154 35.61 0.99 1.57
CA ILE A 154 34.64 0.85 2.66
C ILE A 154 34.34 -0.64 2.84
N PRO A 155 34.39 -1.16 4.09
CA PRO A 155 34.14 -2.58 4.35
C PRO A 155 32.72 -2.99 3.98
N PRO A 156 32.51 -4.25 3.56
CA PRO A 156 31.18 -4.76 3.20
C PRO A 156 30.18 -4.62 4.35
N GLN A 157 28.97 -4.16 4.00
CA GLN A 157 27.90 -3.92 4.96
C GLN A 157 26.89 -5.08 4.97
N ASN A 158 26.34 -5.35 6.16
CA ASN A 158 25.29 -6.35 6.35
C ASN A 158 23.90 -5.71 6.21
N TRP A 159 23.55 -5.26 5.00
CA TRP A 159 22.36 -4.49 4.68
C TRP A 159 21.05 -5.02 5.30
N LEU A 160 20.69 -6.27 4.98
CA LEU A 160 19.43 -6.88 5.39
C LEU A 160 19.53 -7.65 6.74
N SER A 161 20.73 -7.98 7.17
CA SER A 161 20.96 -8.72 8.43
C SER A 161 21.22 -7.78 9.62
N SER A 162 21.44 -6.49 9.38
CA SER A 162 21.61 -5.47 10.42
C SER A 162 20.26 -4.95 10.89
N SER A 163 19.97 -5.02 12.18
CA SER A 163 18.74 -4.49 12.77
C SER A 163 18.55 -2.98 12.57
N SER A 164 19.64 -2.22 12.42
CA SER A 164 19.62 -0.79 12.18
C SER A 164 19.41 -0.41 10.71
N MET A 165 19.82 -1.26 9.77
CA MET A 165 19.81 -0.95 8.33
C MET A 165 18.65 -1.62 7.58
N ALA A 166 18.24 -2.82 8.00
CA ALA A 166 17.28 -3.63 7.28
C ALA A 166 15.97 -2.89 6.98
N MET A 167 15.43 -2.16 7.94
CA MET A 167 14.19 -1.40 7.75
C MET A 167 14.37 -0.30 6.69
N ASN A 168 15.48 0.43 6.72
CA ASN A 168 15.77 1.49 5.76
C ASN A 168 15.99 0.92 4.35
N CYS A 169 16.61 -0.26 4.23
CA CYS A 169 16.73 -0.96 2.95
C CYS A 169 15.36 -1.31 2.37
N VAL A 170 14.44 -1.83 3.18
CA VAL A 170 13.07 -2.15 2.74
C VAL A 170 12.30 -0.88 2.35
N ILE A 171 12.45 0.21 3.10
CA ILE A 171 11.87 1.52 2.77
C ILE A 171 12.37 1.99 1.40
N ALA A 172 13.68 1.93 1.15
CA ALA A 172 14.28 2.35 -0.12
C ALA A 172 13.73 1.54 -1.31
N VAL A 173 13.59 0.22 -1.15
CA VAL A 173 12.98 -0.64 -2.18
C VAL A 173 11.53 -0.25 -2.46
N ASN A 174 10.74 -0.02 -1.42
CA ASN A 174 9.33 0.37 -1.56
C ASN A 174 9.19 1.73 -2.25
N VAL A 175 9.97 2.72 -1.83
CA VAL A 175 9.99 4.06 -2.45
C VAL A 175 10.38 3.95 -3.91
N TRP A 176 11.47 3.26 -4.25
CA TRP A 176 11.91 3.06 -5.63
C TRP A 176 10.83 2.42 -6.51
N LYS A 177 10.16 1.39 -6.01
CA LYS A 177 9.10 0.69 -6.72
C LYS A 177 7.85 1.54 -6.94
N SER A 178 7.53 2.42 -6.00
CA SER A 178 6.24 3.10 -5.92
C SER A 178 6.28 4.56 -6.40
N ILE A 179 7.48 5.16 -6.47
CA ILE A 179 7.64 6.58 -6.75
C ILE A 179 7.03 6.99 -8.09
N GLY A 180 7.26 6.21 -9.16
CA GLY A 180 6.77 6.53 -10.49
C GLY A 180 5.25 6.53 -10.59
N TYR A 181 4.61 5.53 -10.00
CA TYR A 181 3.15 5.45 -9.94
C TYR A 181 2.53 6.67 -9.24
N ASN A 182 3.06 7.03 -8.07
CA ASN A 182 2.56 8.18 -7.30
C ASN A 182 2.88 9.51 -8.02
N ALA A 183 4.05 9.63 -8.62
CA ALA A 183 4.43 10.83 -9.38
C ALA A 183 3.50 11.05 -10.59
N LEU A 184 3.11 10.00 -11.30
CA LEU A 184 2.18 10.12 -12.43
C LEU A 184 0.76 10.49 -11.99
N ILE A 185 0.28 9.98 -10.85
CA ILE A 185 -1.02 10.40 -10.29
C ILE A 185 -1.00 11.89 -9.94
N ILE A 186 0.05 12.35 -9.26
CA ILE A 186 0.20 13.77 -8.90
C ILE A 186 0.35 14.62 -10.16
N LEU A 187 1.12 14.17 -11.16
CA LEU A 187 1.26 14.86 -12.44
C LEU A 187 -0.07 15.02 -13.17
N ALA A 188 -0.88 13.95 -13.22
CA ALA A 188 -2.22 14.01 -13.82
C ALA A 188 -3.11 15.02 -13.10
N ALA A 189 -3.06 15.05 -11.76
CA ALA A 189 -3.78 16.06 -10.96
C ALA A 189 -3.28 17.48 -11.25
N LEU A 190 -1.97 17.69 -11.32
CA LEU A 190 -1.39 19.01 -11.65
C LEU A 190 -1.76 19.50 -13.05
N LYS A 191 -1.82 18.57 -14.04
CA LYS A 191 -2.23 18.90 -15.41
C LYS A 191 -3.75 19.15 -15.55
N SER A 192 -4.56 18.75 -14.58
CA SER A 192 -6.00 19.01 -14.55
C SER A 192 -6.38 20.40 -14.01
N ILE A 193 -5.42 21.12 -13.44
CA ILE A 193 -5.64 22.50 -12.93
C ILE A 193 -5.79 23.45 -14.14
N PRO A 194 -6.89 24.21 -14.24
CA PRO A 194 -7.06 25.22 -15.31
C PRO A 194 -5.94 26.26 -15.29
N GLN A 195 -5.48 26.68 -16.48
CA GLN A 195 -4.41 27.67 -16.62
C GLN A 195 -4.73 29.01 -15.95
N GLU A 196 -6.01 29.38 -15.91
CA GLU A 196 -6.51 30.59 -15.25
C GLU A 196 -6.14 30.67 -13.76
N ILE A 197 -6.05 29.52 -13.09
CA ILE A 197 -5.64 29.44 -11.67
C ILE A 197 -4.14 29.57 -11.54
N ASP A 198 -3.37 29.01 -12.48
CA ASP A 198 -1.90 29.12 -12.50
C ASP A 198 -1.43 30.57 -12.78
N GLU A 199 -2.16 31.33 -13.63
CA GLU A 199 -1.84 32.71 -13.95
C GLU A 199 -2.23 33.70 -12.83
N ALA A 200 -3.13 33.27 -11.93
CA ALA A 200 -3.59 34.08 -10.80
C ALA A 200 -2.73 33.89 -9.52
N ALA A 201 -1.77 32.93 -9.50
CA ALA A 201 -0.93 32.58 -8.35
C ALA A 201 0.48 33.14 -8.49
#